data_bc1d76b892b0ef8671eff8f6a69a6803
#
_entry.id   bc1d76b892b0ef8671eff8f6a69a6803
#
_cell.length_a   1.000
_cell.length_b   1.000
_cell.length_c   1.000
_cell.angle_alpha   90.00
_cell.angle_beta   90.00
_cell.angle_gamma   90.00
#
_symmetry.space_group_name_H-M   'P 1'
#
loop_
_entity.id
_entity.type
_entity.pdbx_description
1 polymer ?
#
loop_
_entity_poly.entity_id
_entity_poly.type
_entity_poly.pdbx_seq_one_letter_code
_entity_poly.pdbx_strand_id
1 'polypeptide(L)'
;KLFILDKNKKNLQIKALNGEKDFPVLSIFRRFSSPVIWESDLSIDDYLFLFLNDNDCFSRWDSGQILMREIIKNNINKHVNYSLEYSFINAIKETIKSLDINDSFLLSTLLTIPGLAELETLFEKVDPINIYKESLNFQVLIGNKIHQELKVLSENILVNINQEWPMGRGERKLLGTIWSFLALAGDEGIKKDCVEAIVSSSMTIARS
;
A
#
# COMPACT_ATOMS: atom_id res chain seq x y z
N LYS A 1 6.23 23.60 6.78
CA LYS A 1 5.93 25.00 6.44
C LYS A 1 4.73 25.01 5.50
N LEU A 2 3.69 25.81 5.81
CA LEU A 2 2.50 25.92 4.94
C LEU A 2 2.82 26.85 3.75
N PHE A 3 2.51 26.39 2.54
CA PHE A 3 2.56 27.18 1.33
C PHE A 3 1.15 27.27 0.74
N ILE A 4 0.72 28.47 0.40
CA ILE A 4 -0.55 28.71 -0.27
C ILE A 4 -0.25 29.06 -1.72
N LEU A 5 -0.83 28.31 -2.66
CA LEU A 5 -0.79 28.62 -4.08
C LEU A 5 -1.97 29.56 -4.38
N ASP A 6 -1.68 30.83 -4.43
CA ASP A 6 -2.65 31.93 -4.62
C ASP A 6 -2.57 32.55 -6.03
N LYS A 7 -1.74 31.96 -6.90
CA LYS A 7 -1.48 32.39 -8.29
C LYS A 7 -1.32 31.19 -9.21
N ASN A 8 -1.49 31.40 -10.50
CA ASN A 8 -1.33 30.34 -11.52
C ASN A 8 0.07 29.70 -11.53
N LYS A 9 1.07 30.38 -11.00
CA LYS A 9 2.45 29.89 -10.88
C LYS A 9 3.13 30.49 -9.67
N LYS A 10 3.81 29.66 -8.89
CA LYS A 10 4.61 30.09 -7.73
C LYS A 10 5.90 29.31 -7.67
N ASN A 11 7.03 30.02 -7.63
CA ASN A 11 8.34 29.40 -7.46
C ASN A 11 8.68 29.32 -5.97
N LEU A 12 9.12 28.15 -5.52
CA LEU A 12 9.60 27.92 -4.21
C LEU A 12 11.10 27.61 -4.25
N GLN A 13 11.91 28.43 -3.58
CA GLN A 13 13.32 28.15 -3.38
C GLN A 13 13.53 27.51 -2.02
N ILE A 14 14.06 26.29 -2.01
CA ILE A 14 14.46 25.58 -0.79
C ILE A 14 15.97 25.67 -0.71
N LYS A 15 16.50 26.26 0.38
CA LYS A 15 17.93 26.24 0.62
C LYS A 15 18.33 24.84 1.06
N ALA A 16 19.33 24.26 0.39
CA ALA A 16 19.93 23.00 0.82
C ALA A 16 20.43 23.14 2.27
N LEU A 17 20.12 22.14 3.08
CA LEU A 17 20.61 22.06 4.44
C LEU A 17 22.02 21.45 4.39
N ASN A 18 23.00 22.24 4.86
CA ASN A 18 24.34 21.77 5.25
C ASN A 18 25.22 21.08 4.19
N GLY A 19 25.23 21.56 2.95
CA GLY A 19 26.22 21.12 1.97
C GLY A 19 26.10 19.67 1.50
N GLU A 20 24.97 19.02 1.74
CA GLU A 20 24.65 17.72 1.19
C GLU A 20 24.55 17.80 -0.34
N LYS A 21 25.16 16.83 -1.01
CA LYS A 21 25.19 16.76 -2.49
C LYS A 21 23.87 16.27 -3.07
N ASP A 22 23.01 15.65 -2.24
CA ASP A 22 21.77 15.05 -2.67
C ASP A 22 20.61 16.04 -2.56
N PHE A 23 19.81 16.10 -3.61
CA PHE A 23 18.59 16.91 -3.60
C PHE A 23 17.55 16.26 -2.67
N PRO A 24 16.88 17.05 -1.81
CA PRO A 24 15.84 16.51 -0.95
C PRO A 24 14.63 16.04 -1.79
N VAL A 25 14.08 14.88 -1.44
CA VAL A 25 12.83 14.41 -2.02
C VAL A 25 11.68 15.25 -1.48
N LEU A 26 10.83 15.74 -2.38
CA LEU A 26 9.74 16.64 -2.05
C LEU A 26 8.50 15.84 -1.61
N SER A 27 8.07 16.03 -0.35
CA SER A 27 6.80 15.54 0.17
C SER A 27 5.80 16.69 0.28
N ILE A 28 4.73 16.63 -0.51
CA ILE A 28 3.69 17.68 -0.57
C ILE A 28 2.32 17.14 -0.21
N PHE A 29 1.34 18.03 -0.02
CA PHE A 29 -0.05 17.71 0.37
C PHE A 29 -0.20 16.86 1.60
N ARG A 30 0.76 16.96 2.50
CA ARG A 30 0.80 16.22 3.76
C ARG A 30 -0.52 16.36 4.52
N ARG A 31 -0.98 15.26 5.14
CA ARG A 31 -2.27 15.15 5.83
C ARG A 31 -3.47 15.46 4.93
N PHE A 32 -3.33 15.13 3.62
CA PHE A 32 -4.37 15.43 2.63
C PHE A 32 -4.79 16.91 2.66
N SER A 33 -3.80 17.80 2.74
CA SER A 33 -4.05 19.23 2.94
C SER A 33 -4.73 19.94 1.77
N SER A 34 -4.83 19.30 0.59
CA SER A 34 -5.54 19.81 -0.56
C SER A 34 -6.04 18.67 -1.46
N PRO A 35 -7.35 18.61 -1.80
CA PRO A 35 -7.91 17.62 -2.70
C PRO A 35 -7.64 18.04 -4.15
N VAL A 36 -6.44 17.80 -4.66
CA VAL A 36 -6.01 18.18 -5.99
C VAL A 36 -5.50 16.97 -6.77
N ILE A 37 -5.65 17.01 -8.09
CA ILE A 37 -4.89 16.15 -9.00
C ILE A 37 -3.55 16.86 -9.24
N TRP A 38 -2.46 16.17 -8.99
CA TRP A 38 -1.13 16.75 -9.15
C TRP A 38 -0.22 15.87 -9.98
N GLU A 39 0.71 16.49 -10.65
CA GLU A 39 1.75 15.84 -11.43
C GLU A 39 3.11 16.22 -10.83
N SER A 40 4.05 15.30 -10.84
CA SER A 40 5.41 15.53 -10.40
C SER A 40 6.42 14.88 -11.33
N ASP A 41 7.65 15.34 -11.24
CA ASP A 41 8.83 14.79 -11.90
C ASP A 41 9.63 13.87 -10.95
N LEU A 42 9.03 13.46 -9.82
CA LEU A 42 9.65 12.52 -8.90
C LEU A 42 9.90 11.17 -9.60
N SER A 43 11.07 10.63 -9.38
CA SER A 43 11.45 9.32 -9.89
C SER A 43 10.80 8.18 -9.10
N ILE A 44 10.86 6.97 -9.64
CA ILE A 44 10.44 5.75 -8.92
C ILE A 44 11.20 5.59 -7.60
N ASP A 45 12.48 5.90 -7.58
CA ASP A 45 13.32 5.82 -6.37
C ASP A 45 12.89 6.86 -5.33
N ASP A 46 12.46 8.06 -5.76
CA ASP A 46 11.90 9.06 -4.85
C ASP A 46 10.59 8.58 -4.21
N TYR A 47 9.70 7.94 -4.98
CA TYR A 47 8.47 7.35 -4.42
C TYR A 47 8.75 6.18 -3.48
N LEU A 48 9.74 5.33 -3.79
CA LEU A 48 10.19 4.28 -2.87
C LEU A 48 10.74 4.86 -1.57
N PHE A 49 11.51 5.94 -1.67
CA PHE A 49 12.03 6.65 -0.51
C PHE A 49 10.91 7.25 0.34
N LEU A 50 9.93 7.92 -0.26
CA LEU A 50 8.77 8.49 0.46
C LEU A 50 7.93 7.39 1.11
N PHE A 51 7.65 6.28 0.41
CA PHE A 51 6.91 5.14 0.95
C PHE A 51 7.55 4.59 2.23
N LEU A 52 8.88 4.49 2.25
CA LEU A 52 9.62 3.95 3.39
C LEU A 52 9.81 4.96 4.52
N ASN A 53 10.13 6.21 4.20
CA ASN A 53 10.75 7.14 5.15
C ASN A 53 9.90 8.36 5.49
N ASP A 54 8.82 8.66 4.75
CA ASP A 54 7.98 9.80 5.09
C ASP A 54 7.28 9.55 6.44
N ASN A 55 7.21 10.57 7.27
CA ASN A 55 6.49 10.51 8.54
C ASN A 55 5.01 10.93 8.41
N ASP A 56 4.54 11.22 7.20
CA ASP A 56 3.14 11.50 6.89
C ASP A 56 2.46 10.28 6.29
N CYS A 57 1.42 9.78 6.96
CA CYS A 57 0.70 8.57 6.55
C CYS A 57 0.08 8.69 5.16
N PHE A 58 -0.42 9.89 4.79
CA PHE A 58 -1.02 10.13 3.48
C PHE A 58 0.06 10.08 2.39
N SER A 59 1.18 10.77 2.57
CA SER A 59 2.27 10.76 1.59
C SER A 59 2.87 9.37 1.38
N ARG A 60 2.98 8.57 2.45
CA ARG A 60 3.40 7.15 2.34
C ARG A 60 2.41 6.34 1.52
N TRP A 61 1.12 6.45 1.84
CA TRP A 61 0.06 5.74 1.12
C TRP A 61 0.03 6.13 -0.36
N ASP A 62 0.03 7.42 -0.67
CA ASP A 62 -0.03 7.94 -2.04
C ASP A 62 1.16 7.46 -2.87
N SER A 63 2.38 7.51 -2.29
CA SER A 63 3.58 6.96 -2.93
C SER A 63 3.45 5.46 -3.21
N GLY A 64 2.91 4.68 -2.26
CA GLY A 64 2.63 3.27 -2.44
C GLY A 64 1.61 3.01 -3.55
N GLN A 65 0.54 3.82 -3.64
CA GLN A 65 -0.46 3.72 -4.71
C GLN A 65 0.15 4.01 -6.08
N ILE A 66 1.02 5.02 -6.19
CA ILE A 66 1.72 5.36 -7.44
C ILE A 66 2.60 4.18 -7.89
N LEU A 67 3.39 3.61 -6.99
CA LEU A 67 4.24 2.45 -7.28
C LEU A 67 3.45 1.23 -7.72
N MET A 68 2.37 0.89 -7.02
CA MET A 68 1.50 -0.24 -7.35
C MET A 68 0.83 -0.05 -8.72
N ARG A 69 0.31 1.15 -8.99
CA ARG A 69 -0.28 1.49 -10.31
C ARG A 69 0.73 1.32 -11.44
N GLU A 70 1.96 1.79 -11.23
CA GLU A 70 3.01 1.67 -12.25
C GLU A 70 3.38 0.19 -12.50
N ILE A 71 3.52 -0.63 -11.46
CA ILE A 71 3.77 -2.07 -11.60
C ILE A 71 2.64 -2.75 -12.37
N ILE A 72 1.39 -2.55 -11.95
CA ILE A 72 0.22 -3.21 -12.57
C ILE A 72 0.08 -2.75 -14.03
N LYS A 73 0.25 -1.44 -14.31
CA LYS A 73 0.23 -0.89 -15.67
C LYS A 73 1.29 -1.52 -16.58
N ASN A 74 2.52 -1.66 -16.06
CA ASN A 74 3.61 -2.29 -16.81
C ASN A 74 3.30 -3.76 -17.12
N ASN A 75 2.71 -4.49 -16.17
CA ASN A 75 2.33 -5.89 -16.36
C ASN A 75 1.21 -6.04 -17.41
N ILE A 76 0.19 -5.18 -17.37
CA ILE A 76 -0.88 -5.12 -18.38
C ILE A 76 -0.30 -4.87 -19.77
N ASN A 77 0.67 -3.96 -19.89
CA ASN A 77 1.34 -3.63 -21.15
C ASN A 77 2.42 -4.65 -21.56
N LYS A 78 2.62 -5.72 -20.79
CA LYS A 78 3.66 -6.75 -21.01
C LYS A 78 5.10 -6.19 -21.00
N HIS A 79 5.33 -5.13 -20.27
CA HIS A 79 6.63 -4.48 -20.05
C HIS A 79 7.05 -4.61 -18.58
N VAL A 80 7.06 -5.85 -18.06
CA VAL A 80 7.32 -6.14 -16.64
C VAL A 80 8.64 -5.53 -16.18
N ASN A 81 8.58 -4.68 -15.16
CA ASN A 81 9.75 -4.10 -14.52
C ASN A 81 10.10 -4.89 -13.25
N TYR A 82 10.85 -5.97 -13.39
CA TYR A 82 11.26 -6.83 -12.29
C TYR A 82 12.07 -6.12 -11.20
N SER A 83 12.85 -5.09 -11.56
CA SER A 83 13.61 -4.30 -10.61
C SER A 83 12.68 -3.50 -9.70
N LEU A 84 11.66 -2.85 -10.28
CA LEU A 84 10.66 -2.11 -9.52
C LEU A 84 9.83 -3.05 -8.62
N GLU A 85 9.36 -4.19 -9.16
CA GLU A 85 8.65 -5.19 -8.36
C GLU A 85 9.47 -5.65 -7.15
N TYR A 86 10.74 -5.99 -7.38
CA TYR A 86 11.63 -6.43 -6.32
C TYR A 86 11.87 -5.35 -5.27
N SER A 87 12.14 -4.12 -5.69
CA SER A 87 12.38 -2.99 -4.80
C SER A 87 11.15 -2.67 -3.97
N PHE A 88 9.96 -2.67 -4.57
CA PHE A 88 8.73 -2.40 -3.86
C PHE A 88 8.35 -3.51 -2.87
N ILE A 89 8.52 -4.79 -3.24
CA ILE A 89 8.30 -5.92 -2.32
C ILE A 89 9.24 -5.85 -1.12
N ASN A 90 10.50 -5.49 -1.32
CA ASN A 90 11.44 -5.27 -0.22
C ASN A 90 11.02 -4.07 0.65
N ALA A 91 10.51 -2.99 0.05
CA ALA A 91 9.98 -1.86 0.80
C ALA A 91 8.77 -2.26 1.66
N ILE A 92 7.89 -3.12 1.16
CA ILE A 92 6.79 -3.71 1.96
C ILE A 92 7.35 -4.52 3.13
N LYS A 93 8.35 -5.38 2.92
CA LYS A 93 8.99 -6.16 3.99
C LYS A 93 9.57 -5.27 5.09
N GLU A 94 10.29 -4.23 4.71
CA GLU A 94 10.86 -3.28 5.67
C GLU A 94 9.76 -2.51 6.42
N THR A 95 8.68 -2.15 5.73
CA THR A 95 7.52 -1.50 6.36
C THR A 95 6.85 -2.40 7.39
N ILE A 96 6.66 -3.70 7.08
CA ILE A 96 6.11 -4.69 8.02
C ILE A 96 6.99 -4.82 9.27
N LYS A 97 8.32 -4.79 9.12
CA LYS A 97 9.25 -4.90 10.24
C LYS A 97 9.34 -3.64 11.09
N SER A 98 9.15 -2.46 10.49
CA SER A 98 9.37 -1.17 11.14
C SER A 98 8.13 -0.62 11.87
N LEU A 99 6.93 -1.06 11.50
CA LEU A 99 5.68 -0.59 12.11
C LEU A 99 5.31 -1.44 13.32
N ASP A 100 4.87 -0.76 14.38
CA ASP A 100 4.29 -1.43 15.56
C ASP A 100 2.91 -2.01 15.24
N ILE A 101 2.48 -3.02 16.00
CA ILE A 101 1.13 -3.59 15.89
C ILE A 101 0.04 -2.53 16.14
N ASN A 102 0.33 -1.51 16.92
CA ASN A 102 -0.57 -0.37 17.14
C ASN A 102 -0.80 0.46 15.86
N ASP A 103 0.06 0.33 14.85
CA ASP A 103 -0.06 0.95 13.55
C ASP A 103 -0.79 0.05 12.52
N SER A 104 -1.50 -1.00 12.98
CA SER A 104 -2.18 -1.99 12.14
C SER A 104 -3.10 -1.35 11.09
N PHE A 105 -3.80 -0.28 11.45
CA PHE A 105 -4.67 0.43 10.52
C PHE A 105 -3.87 1.10 9.39
N LEU A 106 -2.75 1.73 9.72
CA LEU A 106 -1.84 2.32 8.73
C LEU A 106 -1.27 1.22 7.83
N LEU A 107 -0.73 0.14 8.42
CA LEU A 107 -0.15 -0.94 7.64
C LEU A 107 -1.17 -1.58 6.69
N SER A 108 -2.40 -1.84 7.15
CA SER A 108 -3.47 -2.34 6.27
C SER A 108 -3.76 -1.39 5.11
N THR A 109 -3.70 -0.09 5.36
CA THR A 109 -3.93 0.95 4.33
C THR A 109 -2.79 1.01 3.31
N LEU A 110 -1.54 0.90 3.77
CA LEU A 110 -0.35 0.86 2.91
C LEU A 110 -0.33 -0.40 2.01
N LEU A 111 -0.90 -1.51 2.48
CA LEU A 111 -1.02 -2.77 1.73
C LEU A 111 -2.26 -2.85 0.83
N THR A 112 -3.17 -1.88 0.90
CA THR A 112 -4.37 -1.87 0.07
C THR A 112 -4.01 -1.65 -1.40
N ILE A 113 -4.40 -2.59 -2.26
CA ILE A 113 -4.17 -2.50 -3.71
C ILE A 113 -5.10 -1.44 -4.33
N PRO A 114 -4.65 -0.67 -5.35
CA PRO A 114 -5.48 0.29 -6.05
C PRO A 114 -6.77 -0.33 -6.57
N GLY A 115 -7.88 0.40 -6.43
CA GLY A 115 -9.19 -0.05 -6.88
C GLY A 115 -9.27 -0.18 -8.41
N LEU A 116 -10.13 -1.08 -8.92
CA LEU A 116 -10.29 -1.30 -10.37
C LEU A 116 -10.65 -0.01 -11.10
N ALA A 117 -11.59 0.78 -10.56
CA ALA A 117 -11.99 2.05 -11.16
C ALA A 117 -10.83 3.06 -11.26
N GLU A 118 -9.89 3.02 -10.31
CA GLU A 118 -8.69 3.84 -10.36
C GLU A 118 -7.70 3.32 -11.42
N LEU A 119 -7.50 2.00 -11.48
CA LEU A 119 -6.64 1.38 -12.49
C LEU A 119 -7.16 1.60 -13.92
N GLU A 120 -8.46 1.60 -14.13
CA GLU A 120 -9.09 1.87 -15.43
C GLU A 120 -8.73 3.26 -15.97
N THR A 121 -8.55 4.26 -15.10
CA THR A 121 -8.18 5.62 -15.52
C THR A 121 -6.78 5.72 -16.14
N LEU A 122 -5.94 4.69 -16.02
CA LEU A 122 -4.58 4.67 -16.58
C LEU A 122 -4.54 4.33 -18.08
N PHE A 123 -5.69 3.98 -18.67
CA PHE A 123 -5.76 3.48 -20.04
C PHE A 123 -6.81 4.22 -20.87
N GLU A 124 -6.47 4.57 -22.10
CA GLU A 124 -7.43 5.11 -23.07
C GLU A 124 -8.44 4.04 -23.53
N LYS A 125 -7.96 2.79 -23.70
CA LYS A 125 -8.79 1.62 -23.98
C LYS A 125 -8.78 0.72 -22.78
N VAL A 126 -9.90 0.64 -22.11
CA VAL A 126 -10.06 -0.14 -20.90
C VAL A 126 -10.38 -1.60 -21.25
N ASP A 127 -9.59 -2.53 -20.70
CA ASP A 127 -9.89 -3.96 -20.67
C ASP A 127 -10.08 -4.39 -19.20
N PRO A 128 -11.31 -4.31 -18.66
CA PRO A 128 -11.56 -4.57 -17.24
C PRO A 128 -11.14 -5.98 -16.80
N ILE A 129 -11.26 -6.97 -17.69
CA ILE A 129 -10.91 -8.37 -17.38
C ILE A 129 -9.40 -8.48 -17.20
N ASN A 130 -8.62 -7.89 -18.09
CA ASN A 130 -7.17 -7.92 -17.99
C ASN A 130 -6.65 -7.11 -16.79
N ILE A 131 -7.24 -5.94 -16.54
CA ILE A 131 -6.92 -5.10 -15.37
C ILE A 131 -7.17 -5.89 -14.06
N TYR A 132 -8.34 -6.51 -13.94
CA TYR A 132 -8.68 -7.34 -12.78
C TYR A 132 -7.69 -8.50 -12.61
N LYS A 133 -7.39 -9.21 -13.71
CA LYS A 133 -6.45 -10.34 -13.69
C LYS A 133 -5.05 -9.91 -13.23
N GLU A 134 -4.52 -8.81 -13.76
CA GLU A 134 -3.18 -8.35 -13.39
C GLU A 134 -3.14 -7.77 -11.96
N SER A 135 -4.23 -7.16 -11.50
CA SER A 135 -4.38 -6.77 -10.09
C SER A 135 -4.35 -7.99 -9.15
N LEU A 136 -5.03 -9.08 -9.51
CA LEU A 136 -4.96 -10.35 -8.76
C LEU A 136 -3.56 -10.98 -8.83
N ASN A 137 -2.94 -11.01 -10.02
CA ASN A 137 -1.58 -11.54 -10.19
C ASN A 137 -0.57 -10.79 -9.30
N PHE A 138 -0.73 -9.48 -9.17
CA PHE A 138 0.12 -8.68 -8.29
C PHE A 138 -0.10 -9.04 -6.80
N GLN A 139 -1.34 -9.27 -6.39
CA GLN A 139 -1.64 -9.75 -5.02
C GLN A 139 -1.04 -11.13 -4.76
N VAL A 140 -1.15 -12.04 -5.72
CA VAL A 140 -0.51 -13.38 -5.67
C VAL A 140 1.01 -13.24 -5.57
N LEU A 141 1.61 -12.32 -6.34
CA LEU A 141 3.04 -12.06 -6.29
C LEU A 141 3.48 -11.61 -4.89
N ILE A 142 2.77 -10.64 -4.27
CA ILE A 142 3.03 -10.20 -2.91
C ILE A 142 2.91 -11.38 -1.95
N GLY A 143 1.78 -12.09 -1.97
CA GLY A 143 1.52 -13.23 -1.09
C GLY A 143 2.61 -14.31 -1.16
N ASN A 144 3.12 -14.61 -2.36
CA ASN A 144 4.20 -15.58 -2.55
C ASN A 144 5.57 -15.05 -2.06
N LYS A 145 5.90 -13.79 -2.38
CA LYS A 145 7.24 -13.23 -2.12
C LYS A 145 7.49 -12.91 -0.65
N ILE A 146 6.43 -12.61 0.11
CA ILE A 146 6.52 -12.26 1.53
C ILE A 146 5.63 -13.16 2.40
N HIS A 147 5.40 -14.40 1.95
CA HIS A 147 4.51 -15.36 2.60
C HIS A 147 4.84 -15.55 4.08
N GLN A 148 6.10 -15.75 4.40
CA GLN A 148 6.52 -16.01 5.77
C GLN A 148 6.33 -14.80 6.67
N GLU A 149 6.66 -13.61 6.18
CA GLU A 149 6.48 -12.36 6.93
C GLU A 149 4.99 -12.09 7.21
N LEU A 150 4.13 -12.31 6.21
CA LEU A 150 2.68 -12.18 6.38
C LEU A 150 2.12 -13.21 7.37
N LYS A 151 2.61 -14.43 7.34
CA LYS A 151 2.16 -15.50 8.23
C LYS A 151 2.51 -15.19 9.68
N VAL A 152 3.75 -14.83 9.96
CA VAL A 152 4.21 -14.43 11.30
C VAL A 152 3.42 -13.23 11.81
N LEU A 153 3.17 -12.23 10.95
CA LEU A 153 2.38 -11.05 11.32
C LEU A 153 0.94 -11.44 11.64
N SER A 154 0.32 -12.33 10.84
CA SER A 154 -1.03 -12.85 11.09
C SER A 154 -1.13 -13.56 12.45
N GLU A 155 -0.18 -14.43 12.76
CA GLU A 155 -0.12 -15.15 14.04
C GLU A 155 0.01 -14.18 15.22
N ASN A 156 0.87 -13.16 15.11
CA ASN A 156 1.04 -12.13 16.13
C ASN A 156 -0.24 -11.32 16.36
N ILE A 157 -0.96 -10.98 15.28
CA ILE A 157 -2.24 -10.28 15.39
C ILE A 157 -3.26 -11.15 16.11
N LEU A 158 -3.40 -12.42 15.74
CA LEU A 158 -4.38 -13.34 16.33
C LEU A 158 -4.18 -13.52 17.84
N VAL A 159 -2.94 -13.52 18.31
CA VAL A 159 -2.63 -13.64 19.76
C VAL A 159 -3.03 -12.36 20.53
N ASN A 160 -2.91 -11.20 19.90
CA ASN A 160 -3.03 -9.90 20.58
C ASN A 160 -4.34 -9.15 20.28
N ILE A 161 -5.15 -9.65 19.34
CA ILE A 161 -6.34 -8.94 18.89
C ILE A 161 -7.42 -8.85 19.98
N ASN A 162 -7.89 -7.62 20.22
CA ASN A 162 -9.05 -7.43 21.07
C ASN A 162 -10.33 -7.76 20.29
N GLN A 163 -11.11 -8.71 20.79
CA GLN A 163 -12.35 -9.17 20.16
C GLN A 163 -13.54 -8.24 20.43
N GLU A 164 -13.42 -7.33 21.39
CA GLU A 164 -14.51 -6.43 21.76
C GLU A 164 -14.61 -5.24 20.76
N TRP A 165 -15.81 -5.02 20.22
CA TRP A 165 -16.12 -3.85 19.41
C TRP A 165 -16.22 -2.60 20.28
N PRO A 166 -15.64 -1.44 19.85
CA PRO A 166 -14.94 -1.14 18.59
C PRO A 166 -13.42 -1.37 18.62
N MET A 167 -12.90 -1.98 19.67
CA MET A 167 -11.47 -2.26 19.83
C MET A 167 -11.00 -3.26 18.76
N GLY A 168 -9.71 -3.26 18.43
CA GLY A 168 -9.12 -4.20 17.48
C GLY A 168 -9.52 -3.99 16.00
N ARG A 169 -10.08 -2.83 15.63
CA ARG A 169 -10.51 -2.56 14.23
C ARG A 169 -9.35 -2.57 13.25
N GLY A 170 -8.22 -1.98 13.63
CA GLY A 170 -7.03 -1.91 12.79
C GLY A 170 -6.46 -3.31 12.54
N GLU A 171 -6.37 -4.08 13.61
CA GLU A 171 -5.87 -5.46 13.60
C GLU A 171 -6.75 -6.36 12.74
N ARG A 172 -8.08 -6.28 12.89
CA ARG A 172 -9.01 -7.07 12.03
C ARG A 172 -8.91 -6.68 10.56
N LYS A 173 -8.82 -5.37 10.27
CA LYS A 173 -8.62 -4.92 8.89
C LYS A 173 -7.31 -5.43 8.30
N LEU A 174 -6.23 -5.34 9.09
CA LEU A 174 -4.91 -5.82 8.66
C LEU A 174 -4.93 -7.34 8.46
N LEU A 175 -5.53 -8.09 9.38
CA LEU A 175 -5.68 -9.53 9.28
C LEU A 175 -6.41 -9.94 7.99
N GLY A 176 -7.54 -9.28 7.69
CA GLY A 176 -8.26 -9.52 6.43
C GLY A 176 -7.41 -9.22 5.18
N THR A 177 -6.63 -8.16 5.20
CA THR A 177 -5.71 -7.82 4.11
C THR A 177 -4.62 -8.90 3.94
N ILE A 178 -4.00 -9.34 5.03
CA ILE A 178 -2.97 -10.38 5.02
C ILE A 178 -3.56 -11.71 4.53
N TRP A 179 -4.71 -12.11 5.06
CA TRP A 179 -5.36 -13.35 4.67
C TRP A 179 -5.76 -13.38 3.21
N SER A 180 -6.16 -12.22 2.63
CA SER A 180 -6.44 -12.17 1.20
C SER A 180 -5.20 -12.46 0.36
N PHE A 181 -4.03 -11.93 0.70
CA PHE A 181 -2.78 -12.23 0.00
C PHE A 181 -2.36 -13.69 0.14
N LEU A 182 -2.43 -14.24 1.35
CA LEU A 182 -2.05 -15.63 1.62
C LEU A 182 -2.99 -16.64 0.95
N ALA A 183 -4.31 -16.39 1.02
CA ALA A 183 -5.31 -17.25 0.37
C ALA A 183 -5.17 -17.23 -1.15
N LEU A 184 -4.93 -16.07 -1.77
CA LEU A 184 -4.68 -15.94 -3.20
C LEU A 184 -3.36 -16.60 -3.61
N ALA A 185 -2.34 -16.57 -2.74
CA ALA A 185 -1.09 -17.30 -2.93
C ALA A 185 -1.20 -18.81 -2.75
N GLY A 186 -2.39 -19.33 -2.36
CA GLY A 186 -2.66 -20.76 -2.28
C GLY A 186 -2.43 -21.38 -0.89
N ASP A 187 -2.36 -20.59 0.18
CA ASP A 187 -2.27 -21.11 1.56
C ASP A 187 -3.60 -21.75 1.99
N GLU A 188 -3.65 -23.08 1.95
CA GLU A 188 -4.86 -23.86 2.29
C GLU A 188 -5.21 -23.79 3.79
N GLY A 189 -4.23 -23.54 4.66
CA GLY A 189 -4.47 -23.30 6.10
C GLY A 189 -5.28 -22.02 6.29
N ILE A 190 -4.79 -20.91 5.72
CA ILE A 190 -5.47 -19.62 5.79
C ILE A 190 -6.86 -19.66 5.14
N LYS A 191 -7.05 -20.41 4.03
CA LYS A 191 -8.37 -20.56 3.44
C LYS A 191 -9.37 -21.22 4.40
N LYS A 192 -8.93 -22.22 5.16
CA LYS A 192 -9.76 -22.85 6.19
C LYS A 192 -10.06 -21.88 7.33
N ASP A 193 -9.05 -21.15 7.80
CA ASP A 193 -9.20 -20.15 8.87
C ASP A 193 -10.19 -19.05 8.46
N CYS A 194 -10.16 -18.59 7.19
CA CYS A 194 -11.14 -17.64 6.65
C CYS A 194 -12.58 -18.19 6.73
N VAL A 195 -12.78 -19.42 6.30
CA VAL A 195 -14.11 -20.08 6.36
C VAL A 195 -14.58 -20.23 7.79
N GLU A 196 -13.70 -20.65 8.70
CA GLU A 196 -14.01 -20.82 10.12
C GLU A 196 -14.36 -19.47 10.77
N ALA A 197 -13.62 -18.42 10.47
CA ALA A 197 -13.90 -17.07 10.97
C ALA A 197 -15.26 -16.55 10.50
N ILE A 198 -15.66 -16.80 9.25
CA ILE A 198 -16.97 -16.44 8.71
C ILE A 198 -18.11 -17.20 9.43
N VAL A 199 -17.92 -18.50 9.65
CA VAL A 199 -18.95 -19.36 10.25
C VAL A 199 -19.11 -19.07 11.75
N SER A 200 -18.00 -18.89 12.47
CA SER A 200 -17.99 -18.67 13.92
C SER A 200 -18.33 -17.24 14.35
N SER A 201 -18.16 -16.26 13.46
CA SER A 201 -18.36 -14.85 13.80
C SER A 201 -19.84 -14.49 13.94
N SER A 202 -20.19 -13.85 15.04
CA SER A 202 -21.51 -13.25 15.27
C SER A 202 -21.66 -11.84 14.69
N MET A 203 -20.55 -11.21 14.27
CA MET A 203 -20.52 -9.81 13.81
C MET A 203 -20.38 -9.72 12.29
N THR A 204 -21.25 -8.93 11.65
CA THR A 204 -21.22 -8.70 10.20
C THR A 204 -19.86 -8.16 9.71
N ILE A 205 -19.23 -7.26 10.49
CA ILE A 205 -17.91 -6.70 10.15
C ILE A 205 -16.77 -7.73 10.22
N ALA A 206 -16.91 -8.77 11.03
CA ALA A 206 -15.92 -9.84 11.08
C ALA A 206 -16.12 -10.88 9.97
N ARG A 207 -17.26 -10.80 9.26
CA ARG A 207 -17.61 -11.66 8.12
C ARG A 207 -17.32 -11.02 6.76
N SER A 208 -17.09 -9.71 6.73
CA SER A 208 -16.79 -8.94 5.51
C SER A 208 -15.30 -8.79 5.29
#